data_73b75db6bd9a2993dea9fa5c2ffb1345
#
_entry.id   73b75db6bd9a2993dea9fa5c2ffb1345
#
_cell.length_a   1.000
_cell.length_b   1.000
_cell.length_c   1.000
_cell.angle_alpha   90.00
_cell.angle_beta   90.00
_cell.angle_gamma   90.00
#
_symmetry.space_group_name_H-M   'P 1'
#
loop_
_entity.id
_entity.type
_entity.pdbx_description
1 polymer ?
#
loop_
_entity_poly.entity_id
_entity_poly.type
_entity_poly.pdbx_seq_one_letter_code
_entity_poly.pdbx_strand_id
1 'polypeptide(L)'
;QRRNAFRNRSFNLSYRGKLRESEEIIRGRMVSSSYDANGSQPAEISVEQKYAESLGIDLQDQITIEVSGVQVEAVVVNIRRVRWTSFQPNFFVQMQPGVLEQAPKTFIGTIDQLSAEEKQVVQDLLVQKFPTISILDVERTGRKILQVVGQMTWALQIMAILSIVVGLIILHTISREKARQQRQEINLQKILGAS
;
A
#
# COMPACT_ATOMS: atom_id res chain seq x y z
N GLN A 1 5.08 -23.66 -8.74
CA GLN A 1 5.57 -22.58 -9.63
C GLN A 1 5.59 -21.19 -8.95
N ARG A 2 4.67 -20.83 -8.03
CA ARG A 2 4.68 -19.52 -7.33
C ARG A 2 5.89 -19.34 -6.38
N ARG A 3 6.36 -20.40 -5.72
CA ARG A 3 7.51 -20.33 -4.79
C ARG A 3 8.82 -19.88 -5.46
N ASN A 4 9.06 -20.24 -6.72
CA ASN A 4 10.29 -19.88 -7.44
C ASN A 4 10.29 -18.45 -7.96
N ALA A 5 9.13 -17.85 -8.21
CA ALA A 5 9.04 -16.47 -8.72
C ALA A 5 9.46 -15.40 -7.68
N PHE A 6 9.38 -15.72 -6.38
CA PHE A 6 9.77 -14.81 -5.29
C PHE A 6 11.24 -14.97 -4.86
N ARG A 7 11.88 -16.10 -5.16
CA ARG A 7 13.27 -16.39 -4.78
C ARG A 7 14.31 -15.49 -5.49
N ASN A 8 13.97 -14.93 -6.66
CA ASN A 8 14.86 -14.10 -7.48
C ASN A 8 14.43 -12.63 -7.54
N ARG A 9 13.65 -12.14 -6.57
CA ARG A 9 13.29 -10.72 -6.51
C ARG A 9 14.30 -9.95 -5.67
N SER A 10 14.83 -8.88 -6.24
CA SER A 10 15.55 -7.87 -5.46
C SER A 10 14.59 -7.20 -4.49
N PHE A 11 14.96 -7.11 -3.23
CA PHE A 11 14.22 -6.39 -2.20
C PHE A 11 15.18 -5.58 -1.35
N ASN A 12 14.67 -4.49 -0.81
CA ASN A 12 15.47 -3.64 0.05
C ASN A 12 15.58 -4.29 1.44
N LEU A 13 16.82 -4.43 1.90
CA LEU A 13 17.14 -4.86 3.25
C LEU A 13 17.35 -3.67 4.18
N SER A 14 17.08 -3.87 5.44
CA SER A 14 17.40 -2.93 6.51
C SER A 14 18.00 -3.69 7.69
N TYR A 15 18.73 -2.99 8.56
CA TYR A 15 19.21 -3.56 9.80
C TYR A 15 18.90 -2.63 10.97
N ARG A 16 18.42 -3.19 12.08
CA ARG A 16 18.09 -2.48 13.31
C ARG A 16 18.04 -3.43 14.50
N GLY A 17 18.48 -2.91 15.63
CA GLY A 17 18.34 -3.60 16.92
C GLY A 17 17.08 -3.24 17.70
N LYS A 18 16.20 -2.37 17.18
CA LYS A 18 14.98 -1.93 17.86
C LYS A 18 13.79 -1.91 16.89
N LEU A 19 12.60 -2.23 17.40
CA LEU A 19 11.35 -2.07 16.66
C LEU A 19 10.93 -0.60 16.62
N ARG A 20 10.17 -0.25 15.60
CA ARG A 20 9.44 1.03 15.52
C ARG A 20 8.03 0.85 16.09
N GLU A 21 7.38 1.95 16.41
CA GLU A 21 5.98 1.97 16.84
C GLU A 21 4.99 1.39 15.81
N SER A 22 5.41 1.36 14.55
CA SER A 22 4.65 0.74 13.44
C SER A 22 4.82 -0.77 13.33
N GLU A 23 5.65 -1.38 14.16
CA GLU A 23 6.04 -2.78 14.08
C GLU A 23 5.77 -3.51 15.41
N GLU A 24 5.29 -4.74 15.30
CA GLU A 24 4.99 -5.62 16.43
C GLU A 24 5.48 -7.04 16.14
N ILE A 25 6.24 -7.66 17.05
CA ILE A 25 6.59 -9.08 16.94
C ILE A 25 5.36 -9.90 17.31
N ILE A 26 4.89 -10.72 16.38
CA ILE A 26 3.76 -11.62 16.60
C ILE A 26 4.20 -13.04 16.97
N ARG A 27 5.41 -13.43 16.55
CA ARG A 27 6.01 -14.75 16.89
C ARG A 27 7.52 -14.63 16.96
N GLY A 28 8.14 -15.35 17.89
CA GLY A 28 9.57 -15.39 18.07
C GLY A 28 10.10 -14.34 19.06
N ARG A 29 11.36 -13.97 18.91
CA ARG A 29 12.09 -13.04 19.79
C ARG A 29 12.73 -11.91 19.02
N MET A 30 13.16 -10.87 19.72
CA MET A 30 14.00 -9.82 19.12
C MET A 30 15.28 -10.40 18.51
N VAL A 31 15.78 -9.79 17.45
CA VAL A 31 17.12 -10.06 16.91
C VAL A 31 18.17 -9.67 17.93
N SER A 32 19.30 -10.35 17.92
CA SER A 32 20.43 -10.05 18.79
C SER A 32 21.04 -8.68 18.47
N SER A 33 21.65 -8.05 19.46
CA SER A 33 22.16 -6.68 19.36
C SER A 33 23.35 -6.53 18.43
N SER A 34 24.11 -7.59 18.19
CA SER A 34 25.28 -7.57 17.31
C SER A 34 25.51 -8.94 16.67
N TYR A 35 26.04 -8.93 15.46
CA TYR A 35 26.47 -10.09 14.70
C TYR A 35 27.98 -10.23 14.79
N ASP A 36 28.46 -11.44 15.05
CA ASP A 36 29.88 -11.76 14.97
C ASP A 36 30.19 -12.42 13.61
N ALA A 37 30.80 -11.65 12.72
CA ALA A 37 31.14 -12.12 11.39
C ALA A 37 32.20 -13.24 11.37
N ASN A 38 32.99 -13.39 12.46
CA ASN A 38 33.95 -14.46 12.64
C ASN A 38 33.36 -15.69 13.33
N GLY A 39 32.13 -15.59 13.82
CA GLY A 39 31.40 -16.68 14.44
C GLY A 39 30.83 -17.65 13.41
N SER A 40 30.54 -18.87 13.84
CA SER A 40 29.89 -19.89 13.03
C SER A 40 28.36 -19.84 13.03
N GLN A 41 27.78 -18.81 13.65
CA GLN A 41 26.33 -18.69 13.73
C GLN A 41 25.76 -17.90 12.53
N PRO A 42 24.62 -18.34 11.96
CA PRO A 42 23.95 -17.59 10.89
C PRO A 42 23.45 -16.24 11.41
N ALA A 43 23.35 -15.26 10.53
CA ALA A 43 22.77 -13.96 10.83
C ALA A 43 21.29 -14.10 11.22
N GLU A 44 20.84 -13.31 12.18
CA GLU A 44 19.43 -13.33 12.57
C GLU A 44 18.62 -12.34 11.75
N ILE A 45 17.44 -12.79 11.31
CA ILE A 45 16.52 -11.94 10.55
C ILE A 45 15.12 -11.94 11.16
N SER A 46 14.47 -10.81 10.95
CA SER A 46 13.06 -10.56 11.23
C SER A 46 12.31 -10.41 9.92
N VAL A 47 11.22 -11.16 9.73
CA VAL A 47 10.45 -11.18 8.49
C VAL A 47 9.03 -10.64 8.73
N GLU A 48 8.51 -9.86 7.78
CA GLU A 48 7.15 -9.35 7.83
C GLU A 48 6.15 -10.49 7.58
N GLN A 49 5.01 -10.48 8.30
CA GLN A 49 4.03 -11.56 8.34
C GLN A 49 3.52 -11.99 6.96
N LYS A 50 2.98 -11.05 6.18
CA LYS A 50 2.40 -11.38 4.86
C LYS A 50 3.47 -11.82 3.87
N TYR A 51 4.67 -11.29 4.01
CA TYR A 51 5.81 -11.69 3.20
C TYR A 51 6.25 -13.12 3.55
N ALA A 52 6.34 -13.45 4.83
CA ALA A 52 6.62 -14.81 5.31
C ALA A 52 5.57 -15.81 4.83
N GLU A 53 4.28 -15.50 4.98
CA GLU A 53 3.16 -16.32 4.49
C GLU A 53 3.23 -16.56 2.98
N SER A 54 3.55 -15.51 2.20
CA SER A 54 3.63 -15.60 0.72
C SER A 54 4.74 -16.52 0.22
N LEU A 55 5.82 -16.64 0.99
CA LEU A 55 6.98 -17.47 0.67
C LEU A 55 6.96 -18.83 1.37
N GLY A 56 6.06 -19.02 2.34
CA GLY A 56 6.00 -20.21 3.19
C GLY A 56 7.20 -20.31 4.12
N ILE A 57 7.68 -19.16 4.62
CA ILE A 57 8.78 -19.04 5.57
C ILE A 57 8.23 -19.07 7.00
N ASP A 58 8.86 -19.84 7.88
CA ASP A 58 8.50 -19.90 9.30
C ASP A 58 9.71 -19.64 10.22
N LEU A 59 9.46 -19.61 11.53
CA LEU A 59 10.51 -19.49 12.55
C LEU A 59 11.53 -20.62 12.40
N GLN A 60 12.80 -20.28 12.63
CA GLN A 60 13.97 -21.16 12.55
C GLN A 60 14.31 -21.64 11.11
N ASP A 61 13.59 -21.16 10.08
CA ASP A 61 14.01 -21.42 8.72
C ASP A 61 15.34 -20.74 8.41
N GLN A 62 16.21 -21.47 7.73
CA GLN A 62 17.48 -20.95 7.24
C GLN A 62 17.32 -20.46 5.80
N ILE A 63 17.79 -19.26 5.54
CA ILE A 63 17.65 -18.59 4.24
C ILE A 63 19.01 -18.01 3.86
N THR A 64 19.42 -18.21 2.62
CA THR A 64 20.57 -17.53 2.05
C THR A 64 20.11 -16.26 1.35
N ILE A 65 20.65 -15.13 1.76
CA ILE A 65 20.37 -13.80 1.19
C ILE A 65 21.64 -13.30 0.51
N GLU A 66 21.50 -12.91 -0.75
CA GLU A 66 22.61 -12.30 -1.47
C GLU A 66 22.59 -10.77 -1.30
N VAL A 67 23.67 -10.21 -0.79
CA VAL A 67 23.83 -8.77 -0.56
C VAL A 67 25.06 -8.30 -1.36
N SER A 68 24.83 -7.56 -2.43
CA SER A 68 25.90 -7.03 -3.30
C SER A 68 26.91 -8.10 -3.76
N GLY A 69 26.42 -9.29 -4.10
CA GLY A 69 27.24 -10.42 -4.55
C GLY A 69 27.80 -11.30 -3.43
N VAL A 70 27.58 -10.94 -2.17
CA VAL A 70 27.99 -11.74 -1.01
C VAL A 70 26.80 -12.53 -0.49
N GLN A 71 26.96 -13.84 -0.33
CA GLN A 71 25.95 -14.69 0.27
C GLN A 71 26.03 -14.66 1.79
N VAL A 72 24.93 -14.34 2.43
CA VAL A 72 24.78 -14.31 3.89
C VAL A 72 23.77 -15.36 4.30
N GLU A 73 24.20 -16.32 5.11
CA GLU A 73 23.30 -17.29 5.74
C GLU A 73 22.57 -16.63 6.90
N ALA A 74 21.26 -16.75 6.91
CA ALA A 74 20.41 -16.13 7.90
C ALA A 74 19.35 -17.09 8.44
N VAL A 75 18.99 -16.92 9.71
CA VAL A 75 17.92 -17.68 10.39
C VAL A 75 16.80 -16.75 10.81
N VAL A 76 15.56 -17.17 10.57
CA VAL A 76 14.36 -16.41 10.96
C VAL A 76 14.12 -16.55 12.45
N VAL A 77 14.35 -15.49 13.21
CA VAL A 77 14.16 -15.48 14.69
C VAL A 77 12.83 -14.87 15.13
N ASN A 78 12.20 -14.08 14.24
CA ASN A 78 10.84 -13.62 14.49
C ASN A 78 10.07 -13.31 13.20
N ILE A 79 8.75 -13.32 13.36
CA ILE A 79 7.79 -12.82 12.40
C ILE A 79 7.12 -11.60 13.02
N ARG A 80 7.15 -10.47 12.30
CA ARG A 80 6.58 -9.20 12.77
C ARG A 80 5.42 -8.75 11.88
N ARG A 81 4.48 -8.06 12.49
CA ARG A 81 3.43 -7.30 11.80
C ARG A 81 3.92 -5.89 11.57
N VAL A 82 3.67 -5.35 10.38
CA VAL A 82 4.05 -3.99 9.99
C VAL A 82 2.80 -3.20 9.62
N ARG A 83 2.63 -2.03 10.21
CA ARG A 83 1.59 -1.08 9.83
C ARG A 83 2.10 -0.18 8.69
N TRP A 84 1.86 -0.62 7.46
CA TRP A 84 2.34 0.07 6.26
C TRP A 84 1.75 1.47 6.05
N THR A 85 0.63 1.78 6.70
CA THR A 85 -0.03 3.10 6.63
C THR A 85 0.62 4.15 7.53
N SER A 86 1.68 3.83 8.24
CA SER A 86 2.36 4.75 9.18
C SER A 86 3.24 5.80 8.50
N PHE A 87 3.42 5.74 7.17
CA PHE A 87 4.36 6.57 6.40
C PHE A 87 5.83 6.49 6.86
N GLN A 88 6.13 5.58 7.76
CA GLN A 88 7.51 5.29 8.17
C GLN A 88 8.17 4.32 7.20
N PRO A 89 9.49 4.43 6.95
CA PRO A 89 10.22 3.45 6.14
C PRO A 89 10.14 2.07 6.78
N ASN A 90 9.45 1.16 6.12
CA ASN A 90 9.28 -0.23 6.54
C ASN A 90 9.88 -1.17 5.51
N PHE A 91 10.32 -2.35 5.96
CA PHE A 91 11.01 -3.33 5.13
C PHE A 91 10.41 -4.71 5.38
N PHE A 92 10.39 -5.56 4.35
CA PHE A 92 9.91 -6.94 4.48
C PHE A 92 10.85 -7.79 5.35
N VAL A 93 12.15 -7.59 5.17
CA VAL A 93 13.18 -8.31 5.92
C VAL A 93 14.08 -7.31 6.63
N GLN A 94 14.34 -7.58 7.90
CA GLN A 94 15.27 -6.84 8.72
C GLN A 94 16.36 -7.79 9.25
N MET A 95 17.60 -7.40 9.10
CA MET A 95 18.74 -8.12 9.65
C MET A 95 19.15 -7.54 11.01
N GLN A 96 19.82 -8.36 11.80
CA GLN A 96 20.45 -7.89 13.03
C GLN A 96 21.57 -6.88 12.72
N PRO A 97 21.90 -5.98 13.65
CA PRO A 97 23.06 -5.12 13.55
C PRO A 97 24.36 -5.91 13.43
N GLY A 98 25.34 -5.41 12.68
CA GLY A 98 26.63 -6.04 12.45
C GLY A 98 26.74 -6.79 11.11
N VAL A 99 25.62 -7.08 10.44
CA VAL A 99 25.62 -7.86 9.18
C VAL A 99 25.83 -6.96 7.96
N LEU A 100 25.16 -5.80 7.91
CA LEU A 100 25.11 -4.95 6.72
C LEU A 100 25.96 -3.66 6.83
N GLU A 101 26.72 -3.49 7.88
CA GLU A 101 27.48 -2.25 8.12
C GLU A 101 28.54 -1.97 7.06
N GLN A 102 29.09 -3.00 6.44
CA GLN A 102 30.09 -2.89 5.37
C GLN A 102 29.45 -2.85 3.97
N ALA A 103 28.14 -3.13 3.85
CA ALA A 103 27.47 -3.10 2.56
C ALA A 103 27.18 -1.66 2.10
N PRO A 104 27.14 -1.41 0.78
CA PRO A 104 26.67 -0.14 0.24
C PRO A 104 25.24 0.14 0.75
N LYS A 105 25.03 1.34 1.29
CA LYS A 105 23.75 1.66 1.95
C LYS A 105 23.24 3.05 1.59
N THR A 106 21.92 3.18 1.64
CA THR A 106 21.21 4.45 1.53
C THR A 106 20.50 4.73 2.84
N PHE A 107 20.65 5.92 3.37
CA PHE A 107 19.94 6.36 4.57
C PHE A 107 18.57 6.93 4.18
N ILE A 108 17.53 6.49 4.88
CA ILE A 108 16.17 6.99 4.71
C ILE A 108 15.71 7.55 6.06
N GLY A 109 15.28 8.80 6.05
CA GLY A 109 14.68 9.47 7.20
C GLY A 109 13.29 10.00 6.86
N THR A 110 12.45 10.17 7.86
CA THR A 110 11.16 10.86 7.76
C THR A 110 11.10 11.97 8.79
N ILE A 111 10.54 13.09 8.39
CA ILE A 111 10.21 14.21 9.28
C ILE A 111 8.69 14.40 9.14
N ASP A 112 7.98 14.36 10.24
CA ASP A 112 6.53 14.55 10.31
C ASP A 112 6.17 15.84 11.03
N GLN A 113 4.89 16.22 10.98
CA GLN A 113 4.30 17.36 11.69
C GLN A 113 4.92 18.73 11.37
N LEU A 114 5.44 18.90 10.15
CA LEU A 114 5.91 20.21 9.68
C LEU A 114 4.77 21.01 9.05
N SER A 115 4.66 22.28 9.41
CA SER A 115 3.84 23.25 8.69
C SER A 115 4.36 23.48 7.26
N ALA A 116 3.57 24.11 6.40
CA ALA A 116 3.99 24.41 5.03
C ALA A 116 5.23 25.30 4.96
N GLU A 117 5.35 26.25 5.88
CA GLU A 117 6.49 27.19 5.98
C GLU A 117 7.74 26.46 6.48
N GLU A 118 7.61 25.67 7.55
CA GLU A 118 8.72 24.86 8.08
C GLU A 118 9.25 23.85 7.06
N LYS A 119 8.38 23.23 6.26
CA LYS A 119 8.77 22.33 5.18
C LYS A 119 9.72 23.01 4.20
N GLN A 120 9.41 24.23 3.79
CA GLN A 120 10.23 24.97 2.84
C GLN A 120 11.59 25.30 3.43
N VAL A 121 11.63 25.80 4.66
CA VAL A 121 12.88 26.10 5.38
C VAL A 121 13.76 24.87 5.55
N VAL A 122 13.16 23.76 5.99
CA VAL A 122 13.88 22.48 6.15
C VAL A 122 14.38 21.96 4.81
N GLN A 123 13.57 22.04 3.76
CA GLN A 123 13.96 21.62 2.42
C GLN A 123 15.16 22.41 1.90
N ASP A 124 15.12 23.73 1.99
CA ASP A 124 16.18 24.61 1.53
C ASP A 124 17.48 24.37 2.32
N LEU A 125 17.38 24.20 3.62
CA LEU A 125 18.54 23.91 4.49
C LEU A 125 19.15 22.53 4.18
N LEU A 126 18.32 21.52 3.94
CA LEU A 126 18.79 20.19 3.61
C LEU A 126 19.47 20.15 2.23
N VAL A 127 18.88 20.78 1.21
CA VAL A 127 19.47 20.86 -0.14
C VAL A 127 20.80 21.62 -0.12
N GLN A 128 20.87 22.69 0.64
CA GLN A 128 22.09 23.49 0.78
C GLN A 128 23.20 22.70 1.47
N LYS A 129 22.86 21.95 2.52
CA LYS A 129 23.84 21.23 3.33
C LYS A 129 24.21 19.86 2.74
N PHE A 130 23.28 19.24 2.02
CA PHE A 130 23.42 17.90 1.46
C PHE A 130 22.90 17.85 0.01
N PRO A 131 23.66 18.31 -0.98
CA PRO A 131 23.17 18.45 -2.36
C PRO A 131 22.82 17.11 -3.05
N THR A 132 23.23 15.98 -2.47
CA THR A 132 22.99 14.63 -3.03
C THR A 132 21.75 13.93 -2.47
N ILE A 133 21.00 14.58 -1.57
CA ILE A 133 19.79 13.96 -1.03
C ILE A 133 18.60 14.16 -1.95
N SER A 134 17.71 13.17 -1.96
CA SER A 134 16.38 13.29 -2.57
C SER A 134 15.33 13.53 -1.49
N ILE A 135 14.55 14.59 -1.64
CA ILE A 135 13.47 14.94 -0.72
C ILE A 135 12.14 14.63 -1.40
N LEU A 136 11.29 13.85 -0.72
CA LEU A 136 9.96 13.52 -1.20
C LEU A 136 8.89 14.04 -0.23
N ASP A 137 8.07 14.99 -0.68
CA ASP A 137 6.87 15.41 0.05
C ASP A 137 5.73 14.43 -0.21
N VAL A 138 5.56 13.49 0.72
CA VAL A 138 4.53 12.44 0.65
C VAL A 138 3.12 13.02 0.78
N GLU A 139 2.94 14.06 1.57
CA GLU A 139 1.64 14.72 1.77
C GLU A 139 1.16 15.40 0.48
N ARG A 140 2.03 16.11 -0.21
CA ARG A 140 1.73 16.74 -1.50
C ARG A 140 1.35 15.70 -2.56
N THR A 141 2.06 14.60 -2.59
CA THR A 141 1.77 13.47 -3.50
C THR A 141 0.42 12.84 -3.17
N GLY A 142 0.15 12.57 -1.88
CA GLY A 142 -1.13 12.04 -1.42
C GLY A 142 -2.32 12.93 -1.77
N ARG A 143 -2.21 14.24 -1.57
CA ARG A 143 -3.27 15.22 -1.94
C ARG A 143 -3.58 15.22 -3.43
N LYS A 144 -2.57 15.10 -4.29
CA LYS A 144 -2.78 14.97 -5.75
C LYS A 144 -3.59 13.72 -6.11
N ILE A 145 -3.29 12.59 -5.48
CA ILE A 145 -4.03 11.34 -5.70
C ILE A 145 -5.49 11.50 -5.27
N LEU A 146 -5.75 12.06 -4.09
CA LEU A 146 -7.11 12.32 -3.61
C LEU A 146 -7.89 13.28 -4.51
N GLN A 147 -7.24 14.28 -5.08
CA GLN A 147 -7.86 15.19 -6.05
C GLN A 147 -8.31 14.47 -7.32
N VAL A 148 -7.47 13.58 -7.86
CA VAL A 148 -7.82 12.77 -9.04
C VAL A 148 -8.99 11.83 -8.74
N VAL A 149 -8.98 11.17 -7.59
CA VAL A 149 -10.09 10.31 -7.13
C VAL A 149 -11.37 11.12 -6.99
N GLY A 150 -11.31 12.34 -6.44
CA GLY A 150 -12.44 13.26 -6.34
C GLY A 150 -13.04 13.62 -7.72
N GLN A 151 -12.20 13.88 -8.71
CA GLN A 151 -12.66 14.16 -10.08
C GLN A 151 -13.37 12.95 -10.71
N MET A 152 -12.86 11.74 -10.50
CA MET A 152 -13.50 10.51 -11.00
C MET A 152 -14.87 10.29 -10.34
N THR A 153 -14.99 10.55 -9.05
CA THR A 153 -16.26 10.46 -8.32
C THR A 153 -17.30 11.42 -8.88
N TRP A 154 -16.90 12.64 -9.22
CA TRP A 154 -17.77 13.65 -9.84
C TRP A 154 -18.29 13.19 -11.23
N ALA A 155 -17.43 12.61 -12.04
CA ALA A 155 -17.82 12.07 -13.34
C ALA A 155 -18.85 10.94 -13.21
N LEU A 156 -18.64 10.02 -12.24
CA LEU A 156 -19.60 8.94 -11.96
C LEU A 156 -20.95 9.46 -11.47
N GLN A 157 -20.98 10.52 -10.66
CA GLN A 157 -22.21 11.15 -10.21
C GLN A 157 -23.01 11.75 -11.36
N ILE A 158 -22.34 12.44 -12.30
CA ILE A 158 -23.00 12.99 -13.50
C ILE A 158 -23.62 11.86 -14.32
N MET A 159 -22.89 10.77 -14.56
CA MET A 159 -23.41 9.62 -15.30
C MET A 159 -24.63 8.99 -14.59
N ALA A 160 -24.61 8.88 -13.28
CA ALA A 160 -25.74 8.37 -12.51
C ALA A 160 -26.98 9.27 -12.64
N ILE A 161 -26.80 10.59 -12.54
CA ILE A 161 -27.91 11.57 -12.72
C ILE A 161 -28.49 11.46 -14.13
N LEU A 162 -27.64 11.40 -15.16
CA LEU A 162 -28.11 11.24 -16.54
C LEU A 162 -28.91 9.96 -16.73
N SER A 163 -28.47 8.85 -16.15
CA SER A 163 -29.18 7.56 -16.19
C SER A 163 -30.56 7.64 -15.53
N ILE A 164 -30.65 8.33 -14.39
CA ILE A 164 -31.95 8.55 -13.71
C ILE A 164 -32.89 9.41 -14.59
N VAL A 165 -32.39 10.48 -15.18
CA VAL A 165 -33.17 11.35 -16.06
C VAL A 165 -33.72 10.57 -17.27
N VAL A 166 -32.87 9.79 -17.94
CA VAL A 166 -33.30 8.93 -19.06
C VAL A 166 -34.34 7.91 -18.62
N GLY A 167 -34.15 7.27 -17.46
CA GLY A 167 -35.13 6.34 -16.88
C GLY A 167 -36.47 6.98 -16.61
N LEU A 168 -36.51 8.20 -16.08
CA LEU A 168 -37.75 8.97 -15.85
C LEU A 168 -38.47 9.33 -17.16
N ILE A 169 -37.69 9.71 -18.21
CA ILE A 169 -38.27 10.02 -19.55
C ILE A 169 -38.96 8.77 -20.12
N ILE A 170 -38.27 7.61 -20.04
CA ILE A 170 -38.82 6.34 -20.53
C ILE A 170 -40.09 5.97 -19.78
N LEU A 171 -40.08 6.03 -18.43
CA LEU A 171 -41.26 5.79 -17.59
C LEU A 171 -42.40 6.72 -17.96
N HIS A 172 -42.15 8.00 -18.14
CA HIS A 172 -43.13 8.98 -18.52
C HIS A 172 -43.76 8.64 -19.89
N THR A 173 -42.93 8.29 -20.86
CA THR A 173 -43.40 7.91 -22.21
C THR A 173 -44.29 6.68 -22.21
N ILE A 174 -43.86 5.62 -21.49
CA ILE A 174 -44.65 4.39 -21.34
C ILE A 174 -45.99 4.66 -20.64
N SER A 175 -45.98 5.48 -19.59
CA SER A 175 -47.20 5.83 -18.84
C SER A 175 -48.18 6.61 -19.74
N ARG A 176 -47.71 7.53 -20.55
CA ARG A 176 -48.55 8.25 -21.51
C ARG A 176 -49.15 7.33 -22.57
N GLU A 177 -48.37 6.40 -23.09
CA GLU A 177 -48.84 5.46 -24.10
C GLU A 177 -49.93 4.53 -23.56
N LYS A 178 -49.74 3.97 -22.37
CA LYS A 178 -50.76 3.17 -21.70
C LYS A 178 -52.03 3.95 -21.44
N ALA A 179 -51.95 5.20 -20.98
CA ALA A 179 -53.09 6.04 -20.77
C ALA A 179 -53.87 6.36 -22.05
N ARG A 180 -53.19 6.47 -23.19
CA ARG A 180 -53.80 6.64 -24.51
C ARG A 180 -54.52 5.38 -24.97
N GLN A 181 -53.90 4.22 -24.84
CA GLN A 181 -54.52 2.94 -25.21
C GLN A 181 -55.80 2.66 -24.39
N GLN A 182 -55.74 2.88 -23.09
CA GLN A 182 -56.94 2.71 -22.23
C GLN A 182 -58.09 3.66 -22.62
N ARG A 183 -57.82 4.90 -22.99
CA ARG A 183 -58.82 5.82 -23.46
C ARG A 183 -59.46 5.38 -24.81
N GLN A 184 -58.67 4.79 -25.70
CA GLN A 184 -59.17 4.24 -26.94
C GLN A 184 -60.08 3.02 -26.72
N GLU A 185 -59.70 2.09 -25.82
CA GLU A 185 -60.53 0.95 -25.41
C GLU A 185 -61.83 1.37 -24.79
N ILE A 186 -61.83 2.34 -23.88
CA ILE A 186 -63.05 2.85 -23.23
C ILE A 186 -63.94 3.54 -24.29
N ASN A 187 -63.39 4.27 -25.23
CA ASN A 187 -64.21 4.89 -26.32
C ASN A 187 -64.83 3.85 -27.27
N LEU A 188 -64.09 2.78 -27.60
CA LEU A 188 -64.60 1.67 -28.38
C LEU A 188 -65.71 0.90 -27.68
N GLN A 189 -65.56 0.63 -26.38
CA GLN A 189 -66.60 0.01 -25.56
C GLN A 189 -67.85 0.85 -25.45
N LYS A 190 -67.74 2.18 -25.35
CA LYS A 190 -68.88 3.09 -25.36
C LYS A 190 -69.62 3.12 -26.70
N ILE A 191 -68.92 3.02 -27.82
CA ILE A 191 -69.50 2.95 -29.17
C ILE A 191 -70.22 1.62 -29.42
N LEU A 192 -69.75 0.53 -28.81
CA LEU A 192 -70.35 -0.82 -28.90
C LEU A 192 -71.51 -1.06 -27.91
N GLY A 193 -71.94 -0.03 -27.15
CA GLY A 193 -73.13 -0.11 -26.30
C GLY A 193 -72.95 -0.78 -24.93
N ALA A 194 -71.73 -0.92 -24.45
CA ALA A 194 -71.50 -1.32 -23.06
C ALA A 194 -71.69 -0.13 -22.13
N SER A 195 -72.83 -0.14 -21.41
CA SER A 195 -73.15 0.80 -20.34
C SER A 195 -72.44 0.40 -19.04
#